data_3b2cf20bc4b4b73f1a84be43426c6c73
#
_entry.id   3b2cf20bc4b4b73f1a84be43426c6c73
#
_cell.length_a   1.000
_cell.length_b   1.000
_cell.length_c   1.000
_cell.angle_alpha   90.00
_cell.angle_beta   90.00
_cell.angle_gamma   90.00
#
_symmetry.space_group_name_H-M   'P 1'
#
loop_
_entity.id
_entity.type
_entity.pdbx_description
1 polymer ?
#
loop_
_entity_poly.entity_id
_entity_poly.type
_entity_poly.pdbx_seq_one_letter_code
_entity_poly.pdbx_strand_id
1 'polypeptide(L)'
;MAHRARILIVAHRTAATPPLLAAVRDRATLGRPQFTLLVPGPFGDAGTEASRMTLEHAILLLEDAAGGRVEGLIGEEDAFAAVRAAHEREPFDEVIISTLPTNVSRWLRLDLPARVRRLGLPVSVVTPGRADREFFKTG
;
A
#
# COMPACT_ATOMS: atom_id res chain seq x y z
N MET A 1 14.77 20.29 -12.33
CA MET A 1 14.70 19.56 -11.07
C MET A 1 14.07 18.20 -11.24
N ALA A 2 14.64 17.22 -10.62
CA ALA A 2 14.11 15.89 -10.73
C ALA A 2 12.79 15.77 -9.98
N HIS A 3 11.81 15.17 -10.62
CA HIS A 3 10.53 14.89 -9.99
C HIS A 3 10.71 13.71 -9.04
N ARG A 4 10.26 13.88 -7.82
CA ARG A 4 10.25 12.76 -6.87
C ARG A 4 9.01 11.93 -7.13
N ALA A 5 9.21 10.64 -7.34
CA ALA A 5 8.09 9.74 -7.55
C ALA A 5 7.20 9.73 -6.33
N ARG A 6 5.90 9.66 -6.55
CA ARG A 6 4.92 9.56 -5.47
C ARG A 6 4.31 8.18 -5.54
N ILE A 7 4.45 7.45 -4.46
CA ILE A 7 4.02 6.05 -4.41
C ILE A 7 2.91 5.90 -3.39
N LEU A 8 1.80 5.32 -3.84
CA LEU A 8 0.67 5.03 -2.98
C LEU A 8 0.77 3.59 -2.50
N ILE A 9 0.74 3.39 -1.19
CA ILE A 9 0.71 2.06 -0.60
C ILE A 9 -0.72 1.81 -0.14
N VAL A 10 -1.33 0.74 -0.64
CA VAL A 10 -2.69 0.38 -0.24
C VAL A 10 -2.59 -0.87 0.63
N ALA A 11 -2.95 -0.74 1.88
CA ALA A 11 -2.84 -1.84 2.83
C ALA A 11 -3.86 -1.67 3.93
N HIS A 12 -4.21 -2.76 4.58
CA HIS A 12 -5.09 -2.71 5.74
C HIS A 12 -4.45 -3.54 6.85
N ARG A 13 -4.80 -4.81 6.95
CA ARG A 13 -4.20 -5.66 7.98
C ARG A 13 -2.73 -5.95 7.73
N THR A 14 -2.28 -5.76 6.51
CA THR A 14 -0.91 -6.03 6.11
C THR A 14 -0.03 -4.79 6.12
N ALA A 15 -0.51 -3.70 6.75
CA ALA A 15 0.19 -2.41 6.67
C ALA A 15 1.57 -2.41 7.34
N ALA A 16 1.80 -3.32 8.27
CA ALA A 16 3.09 -3.36 8.98
C ALA A 16 3.76 -4.71 8.85
N THR A 17 3.44 -5.48 7.80
CA THR A 17 4.05 -6.80 7.64
C THR A 17 5.47 -6.69 7.11
N PRO A 18 6.35 -7.65 7.47
CA PRO A 18 7.72 -7.63 6.97
C PRO A 18 7.84 -7.59 5.44
N PRO A 19 7.03 -8.33 4.67
CA PRO A 19 7.13 -8.22 3.21
C PRO A 19 6.86 -6.82 2.69
N LEU A 20 5.88 -6.12 3.26
CA LEU A 20 5.62 -4.76 2.82
C LEU A 20 6.75 -3.82 3.22
N LEU A 21 7.26 -3.96 4.44
CA LEU A 21 8.36 -3.12 4.89
C LEU A 21 9.59 -3.33 4.03
N ALA A 22 9.85 -4.57 3.63
CA ALA A 22 10.97 -4.87 2.75
C ALA A 22 10.77 -4.23 1.37
N ALA A 23 9.56 -4.31 0.83
CA ALA A 23 9.27 -3.71 -0.47
C ALA A 23 9.46 -2.20 -0.43
N VAL A 24 9.02 -1.56 0.64
CA VAL A 24 9.19 -0.11 0.80
C VAL A 24 10.68 0.24 0.92
N ARG A 25 11.40 -0.51 1.71
CA ARG A 25 12.84 -0.28 1.87
C ARG A 25 13.57 -0.39 0.54
N ASP A 26 13.26 -1.43 -0.22
CA ASP A 26 13.89 -1.63 -1.52
C ASP A 26 13.55 -0.50 -2.48
N ARG A 27 12.27 -0.12 -2.52
CA ARG A 27 11.86 0.96 -3.42
C ARG A 27 12.47 2.29 -3.02
N ALA A 28 12.66 2.51 -1.73
CA ALA A 28 13.23 3.77 -1.24
C ALA A 28 14.66 3.99 -1.69
N THR A 29 15.38 2.91 -2.03
CA THR A 29 16.75 3.07 -2.52
C THR A 29 16.79 3.60 -3.95
N LEU A 30 15.64 3.63 -4.63
CA LEU A 30 15.54 4.05 -6.02
C LEU A 30 14.91 5.43 -6.10
N GLY A 31 15.68 6.46 -5.84
CA GLY A 31 15.24 7.83 -6.07
C GLY A 31 14.53 8.50 -4.92
N ARG A 32 14.51 7.91 -3.76
CA ARG A 32 13.90 8.48 -2.57
C ARG A 32 12.49 9.00 -2.81
N PRO A 33 11.57 8.13 -3.20
CA PRO A 33 10.20 8.57 -3.50
C PRO A 33 9.46 9.00 -2.24
N GLN A 34 8.34 9.68 -2.44
CA GLN A 34 7.44 10.02 -1.36
C GLN A 34 6.38 8.94 -1.27
N PHE A 35 6.17 8.42 -0.06
CA PHE A 35 5.18 7.37 0.15
C PHE A 35 3.96 7.91 0.86
N THR A 36 2.79 7.43 0.48
CA THR A 36 1.54 7.70 1.15
C THR A 36 0.87 6.37 1.43
N LEU A 37 0.48 6.14 2.68
CA LEU A 37 -0.22 4.92 3.05
C LEU A 37 -1.72 5.19 3.05
N LEU A 38 -2.45 4.41 2.25
CA LEU A 38 -3.91 4.48 2.20
C LEU A 38 -4.46 3.22 2.86
N VAL A 39 -5.25 3.41 3.89
CA VAL A 39 -5.94 2.32 4.56
C VAL A 39 -7.42 2.46 4.25
N PRO A 40 -7.99 1.60 3.36
CA PRO A 40 -9.42 1.63 3.13
C PRO A 40 -10.10 1.21 4.42
N GLY A 41 -11.00 2.02 4.89
CA GLY A 41 -11.50 1.82 6.22
C GLY A 41 -12.57 0.77 6.33
N PRO A 42 -12.64 0.09 7.45
CA PRO A 42 -13.92 -0.40 7.90
C PRO A 42 -14.67 0.77 8.50
N PHE A 43 -15.98 0.71 8.49
CA PHE A 43 -16.78 1.83 8.88
C PHE A 43 -17.71 1.47 10.00
N GLY A 44 -17.96 2.40 10.87
CA GLY A 44 -18.55 2.24 12.16
C GLY A 44 -17.57 2.84 13.15
N ASP A 45 -18.09 3.29 14.29
CA ASP A 45 -17.27 4.05 15.22
C ASP A 45 -16.04 3.29 15.70
N ALA A 46 -16.23 2.03 16.07
CA ALA A 46 -15.12 1.24 16.56
C ALA A 46 -14.11 0.96 15.46
N GLY A 47 -14.61 0.73 14.24
CA GLY A 47 -13.73 0.49 13.11
C GLY A 47 -12.87 1.70 12.78
N THR A 48 -13.44 2.88 12.89
CA THR A 48 -12.71 4.11 12.60
C THR A 48 -11.56 4.31 13.58
N GLU A 49 -11.80 4.07 14.86
CA GLU A 49 -10.75 4.22 15.86
C GLU A 49 -9.66 3.19 15.64
N ALA A 50 -10.04 1.94 15.41
CA ALA A 50 -9.07 0.88 15.15
C ALA A 50 -8.26 1.17 13.89
N SER A 51 -8.92 1.68 12.86
CA SER A 51 -8.23 2.02 11.61
C SER A 51 -7.22 3.14 11.83
N ARG A 52 -7.56 4.14 12.63
CA ARG A 52 -6.64 5.21 12.93
C ARG A 52 -5.42 4.71 13.67
N MET A 53 -5.61 3.84 14.66
CA MET A 53 -4.49 3.29 15.41
C MET A 53 -3.59 2.45 14.53
N THR A 54 -4.20 1.65 13.65
CA THR A 54 -3.44 0.84 12.70
C THR A 54 -2.63 1.74 11.78
N LEU A 55 -3.25 2.81 11.31
CA LEU A 55 -2.57 3.74 10.42
C LEU A 55 -1.38 4.39 11.12
N GLU A 56 -1.58 4.90 12.33
CA GLU A 56 -0.52 5.59 13.05
C GLU A 56 0.65 4.66 13.34
N HIS A 57 0.35 3.44 13.77
CA HIS A 57 1.40 2.47 14.06
C HIS A 57 2.16 2.09 12.79
N ALA A 58 1.43 1.82 11.72
CA ALA A 58 2.05 1.42 10.47
C ALA A 58 2.93 2.53 9.88
N ILE A 59 2.50 3.79 10.03
CA ILE A 59 3.29 4.90 9.52
C ILE A 59 4.67 4.94 10.16
N LEU A 60 4.75 4.72 11.46
CA LEU A 60 6.04 4.74 12.13
C LEU A 60 6.98 3.68 11.57
N LEU A 61 6.46 2.47 11.32
CA LEU A 61 7.27 1.40 10.77
C LEU A 61 7.65 1.66 9.32
N LEU A 62 6.72 2.22 8.55
CA LEU A 62 6.99 2.54 7.16
C LEU A 62 7.99 3.68 7.03
N GLU A 63 7.94 4.64 7.93
CA GLU A 63 8.91 5.73 7.90
C GLU A 63 10.31 5.22 8.18
N ASP A 64 10.43 4.26 9.08
CA ASP A 64 11.72 3.64 9.34
C ASP A 64 12.22 2.91 8.08
N ALA A 65 11.35 2.18 7.42
CA ALA A 65 11.73 1.45 6.21
C ALA A 65 12.04 2.39 5.05
N ALA A 66 11.29 3.46 4.92
CA ALA A 66 11.45 4.41 3.82
C ALA A 66 12.61 5.38 4.04
N GLY A 67 13.03 5.53 5.27
CA GLY A 67 14.07 6.50 5.59
C GLY A 67 13.58 7.93 5.52
N GLY A 68 12.30 8.16 5.67
CA GLY A 68 11.73 9.49 5.60
C GLY A 68 10.26 9.48 5.92
N ARG A 69 9.63 10.63 5.76
CA ARG A 69 8.25 10.85 6.15
C ARG A 69 7.28 10.08 5.25
N VAL A 70 6.25 9.51 5.87
CA VAL A 70 5.16 8.82 5.16
C VAL A 70 3.85 9.45 5.59
N GLU A 71 3.05 9.87 4.61
CA GLU A 71 1.73 10.41 4.89
C GLU A 71 0.72 9.28 5.00
N GLY A 72 -0.36 9.51 5.75
CA GLY A 72 -1.39 8.51 5.94
C GLY A 72 -2.75 9.02 5.56
N LEU A 73 -3.55 8.16 4.94
CA LEU A 73 -4.93 8.47 4.58
C LEU A 73 -5.82 7.29 4.97
N ILE A 74 -7.01 7.60 5.48
CA ILE A 74 -8.04 6.59 5.66
C ILE A 74 -9.07 6.84 4.58
N GLY A 75 -9.31 5.85 3.76
CA GLY A 75 -10.19 5.99 2.61
C GLY A 75 -11.51 5.28 2.77
N GLU A 76 -12.26 5.25 1.69
CA GLU A 76 -13.55 4.57 1.65
C GLU A 76 -13.38 3.07 1.80
N GLU A 77 -14.49 2.39 2.09
CA GLU A 77 -14.47 0.94 2.25
C GLU A 77 -14.08 0.22 0.97
N ASP A 78 -14.55 0.71 -0.16
CA ASP A 78 -14.18 0.13 -1.45
C ASP A 78 -12.76 0.59 -1.78
N ALA A 79 -11.84 -0.35 -1.79
CA ALA A 79 -10.42 -0.03 -2.00
C ALA A 79 -10.18 0.65 -3.34
N PHE A 80 -10.86 0.21 -4.40
CA PHE A 80 -10.66 0.84 -5.71
C PHE A 80 -11.13 2.30 -5.69
N ALA A 81 -12.30 2.55 -5.10
CA ALA A 81 -12.81 3.91 -5.00
C ALA A 81 -11.87 4.78 -4.19
N ALA A 82 -11.29 4.23 -3.13
CA ALA A 82 -10.35 4.97 -2.30
C ALA A 82 -9.08 5.32 -3.08
N VAL A 83 -8.56 4.38 -3.87
CA VAL A 83 -7.37 4.62 -4.68
C VAL A 83 -7.67 5.69 -5.73
N ARG A 84 -8.80 5.56 -6.42
CA ARG A 84 -9.16 6.51 -7.45
C ARG A 84 -9.31 7.92 -6.88
N ALA A 85 -9.97 8.04 -5.74
CA ALA A 85 -10.14 9.34 -5.12
C ALA A 85 -8.81 9.95 -4.70
N ALA A 86 -7.92 9.15 -4.14
CA ALA A 86 -6.60 9.64 -3.75
C ALA A 86 -5.81 10.12 -4.95
N HIS A 87 -5.86 9.35 -6.03
CA HIS A 87 -5.13 9.69 -7.25
C HIS A 87 -5.70 10.95 -7.92
N GLU A 88 -7.01 11.12 -7.84
CA GLU A 88 -7.63 12.32 -8.40
C GLU A 88 -7.26 13.57 -7.64
N ARG A 89 -7.09 13.44 -6.33
CA ARG A 89 -6.69 14.58 -5.51
C ARG A 89 -5.25 14.98 -5.74
N GLU A 90 -4.36 14.01 -5.75
CA GLU A 90 -2.94 14.23 -5.98
C GLU A 90 -2.41 13.03 -6.74
N PRO A 91 -2.04 13.22 -8.00
CA PRO A 91 -1.61 12.10 -8.83
C PRO A 91 -0.41 11.35 -8.24
N PHE A 92 -0.46 10.04 -8.34
CA PHE A 92 0.64 9.16 -7.94
C PHE A 92 1.32 8.60 -9.17
N ASP A 93 2.55 8.15 -9.01
CA ASP A 93 3.33 7.58 -10.09
C ASP A 93 3.29 6.07 -10.12
N GLU A 94 3.06 5.45 -8.96
CA GLU A 94 2.91 4.00 -8.89
C GLU A 94 2.19 3.61 -7.61
N VAL A 95 1.72 2.36 -7.56
CA VAL A 95 0.94 1.86 -6.44
C VAL A 95 1.53 0.53 -5.98
N ILE A 96 1.65 0.36 -4.67
CA ILE A 96 2.00 -0.91 -4.06
C ILE A 96 0.77 -1.39 -3.30
N ILE A 97 0.26 -2.56 -3.65
CA ILE A 97 -0.90 -3.13 -2.98
C ILE A 97 -0.40 -4.28 -2.10
N SER A 98 -0.62 -4.14 -0.79
CA SER A 98 -0.23 -5.18 0.16
C SER A 98 -1.47 -5.98 0.53
N THR A 99 -1.46 -7.27 0.23
CA THR A 99 -2.64 -8.12 0.39
C THR A 99 -2.41 -9.22 1.40
N LEU A 100 -3.50 -9.80 1.85
CA LEU A 100 -3.48 -11.04 2.61
C LEU A 100 -3.09 -12.19 1.68
N PRO A 101 -2.79 -13.37 2.22
CA PRO A 101 -2.50 -14.53 1.36
C PRO A 101 -3.59 -14.71 0.32
N THR A 102 -3.19 -15.20 -0.86
CA THR A 102 -4.06 -15.22 -2.03
C THR A 102 -5.42 -15.87 -1.76
N ASN A 103 -5.44 -16.94 -0.99
CA ASN A 103 -6.67 -17.68 -0.76
C ASN A 103 -7.65 -16.94 0.13
N VAL A 104 -7.23 -15.85 0.79
CA VAL A 104 -8.12 -15.07 1.65
C VAL A 104 -8.17 -13.62 1.27
N SER A 105 -7.45 -13.22 0.23
CA SER A 105 -7.41 -11.83 -0.17
C SER A 105 -8.67 -11.43 -0.94
N ARG A 106 -9.45 -10.56 -0.34
CA ARG A 106 -10.64 -10.04 -0.99
C ARG A 106 -10.26 -9.15 -2.17
N TRP A 107 -9.19 -8.38 -2.03
CA TRP A 107 -8.77 -7.46 -3.08
C TRP A 107 -8.36 -8.19 -4.34
N LEU A 108 -7.68 -9.34 -4.20
CA LEU A 108 -7.28 -10.11 -5.37
C LEU A 108 -8.48 -10.76 -6.04
N ARG A 109 -9.48 -11.19 -5.26
CA ARG A 109 -10.69 -11.76 -5.84
C ARG A 109 -11.51 -10.71 -6.58
N LEU A 110 -11.44 -9.46 -6.16
CA LEU A 110 -12.12 -8.36 -6.83
C LEU A 110 -11.27 -7.71 -7.89
N ASP A 111 -10.11 -8.30 -8.17
CA ASP A 111 -9.23 -7.86 -9.24
C ASP A 111 -8.75 -6.42 -9.07
N LEU A 112 -8.51 -6.03 -7.82
CA LEU A 112 -8.07 -4.67 -7.53
C LEU A 112 -6.81 -4.26 -8.31
N PRO A 113 -5.76 -5.11 -8.38
CA PRO A 113 -4.56 -4.70 -9.12
C PRO A 113 -4.84 -4.34 -10.56
N ALA A 114 -5.64 -5.14 -11.27
CA ALA A 114 -5.93 -4.86 -12.67
C ALA A 114 -6.76 -3.60 -12.82
N ARG A 115 -7.71 -3.39 -11.90
CA ARG A 115 -8.53 -2.18 -11.95
C ARG A 115 -7.70 -0.93 -11.74
N VAL A 116 -6.74 -0.99 -10.82
CA VAL A 116 -5.84 0.15 -10.58
C VAL A 116 -4.93 0.38 -11.78
N ARG A 117 -4.46 -0.69 -12.41
CA ARG A 117 -3.63 -0.54 -13.61
C ARG A 117 -4.37 0.18 -14.73
N ARG A 118 -5.68 0.02 -14.79
CA ARG A 118 -6.48 0.71 -15.82
C ARG A 118 -6.52 2.22 -15.61
N LEU A 119 -6.12 2.68 -14.44
CA LEU A 119 -5.98 4.12 -14.20
C LEU A 119 -4.67 4.66 -14.78
N GLY A 120 -3.86 3.78 -15.38
CA GLY A 120 -2.58 4.19 -15.94
C GLY A 120 -1.43 4.10 -14.95
N LEU A 121 -1.63 3.36 -13.85
CA LEU A 121 -0.64 3.29 -12.78
C LEU A 121 0.05 1.94 -12.75
N PRO A 122 1.40 1.92 -12.74
CA PRO A 122 2.12 0.67 -12.46
C PRO A 122 1.75 0.16 -11.07
N VAL A 123 1.52 -1.13 -10.95
CA VAL A 123 1.09 -1.74 -9.69
C VAL A 123 2.00 -2.90 -9.33
N SER A 124 2.46 -2.90 -8.08
CA SER A 124 3.18 -4.03 -7.50
C SER A 124 2.30 -4.62 -6.40
N VAL A 125 2.26 -5.93 -6.32
CA VAL A 125 1.46 -6.62 -5.30
C VAL A 125 2.39 -7.35 -4.35
N VAL A 126 2.19 -7.12 -3.05
CA VAL A 126 2.97 -7.77 -2.00
C VAL A 126 2.01 -8.64 -1.20
N THR A 127 2.31 -9.91 -1.07
CA THR A 127 1.48 -10.86 -0.33
C THR A 127 2.33 -11.56 0.72
N PRO A 128 1.93 -11.47 2.01
CA PRO A 128 2.72 -12.11 3.07
C PRO A 128 2.86 -13.61 2.83
N GLY A 129 4.04 -14.14 3.09
CA GLY A 129 4.33 -15.55 2.94
C GLY A 129 4.57 -16.00 1.52
N ARG A 130 3.86 -15.44 0.57
CA ARG A 130 4.06 -15.81 -0.83
C ARG A 130 5.28 -15.13 -1.43
N ALA A 131 5.50 -13.89 -1.04
CA ALA A 131 6.66 -13.16 -1.53
C ALA A 131 7.94 -13.91 -1.24
N ASP A 132 8.04 -14.47 -0.03
CA ASP A 132 9.22 -15.23 0.35
C ASP A 132 9.41 -16.44 -0.52
N ARG A 133 8.35 -17.21 -0.75
CA ARG A 133 8.46 -18.41 -1.54
C ARG A 133 8.78 -18.13 -3.00
N GLU A 134 8.16 -17.10 -3.53
CA GLU A 134 8.44 -16.74 -4.92
C GLU A 134 9.85 -16.26 -5.09
N PHE A 135 10.36 -15.57 -4.09
CA PHE A 135 11.72 -15.12 -4.11
C PHE A 135 12.69 -16.31 -4.23
N PHE A 136 12.46 -17.35 -3.44
CA PHE A 136 13.32 -18.52 -3.49
C PHE A 136 13.22 -19.27 -4.81
N LYS A 137 12.03 -19.30 -5.40
CA LYS A 137 11.85 -20.00 -6.65
C LYS A 137 12.56 -19.32 -7.80
N THR A 138 12.61 -18.02 -7.76
CA THR A 138 13.25 -17.28 -8.84
C THR A 138 14.73 -17.12 -8.64
N GLY A 139 15.19 -17.41 -7.45
CA GLY A 139 16.62 -17.31 -7.12
C GLY A 139 17.39 -18.55 -7.56
#